data_8190b6998a72f4f24284a139f28fdff5
#
_entry.id   8190b6998a72f4f24284a139f28fdff5
#
_cell.length_a   1.000
_cell.length_b   1.000
_cell.length_c   1.000
_cell.angle_alpha   90.00
_cell.angle_beta   90.00
_cell.angle_gamma   90.00
#
_symmetry.space_group_name_H-M   'P 1'
#
loop_
_entity.id
_entity.type
_entity.pdbx_description
1 polymer ?
#
loop_
_entity_poly.entity_id
_entity_poly.type
_entity_poly.pdbx_seq_one_letter_code
_entity_poly.pdbx_strand_id
1 'polypeptide(L)'
;SAHSGTVRAHLNGVPALCALSDGSLLVLERELLIPRRYLGSWCAVRLFRVSAQDLAAAETSTRSPVRKQLLTRWITRLRCFRFDLANYEGLCPGRRLHDGRQTLLCVSDAQGGAGRWFLRMRDTLRVIVLPSAADEAGVR
;
A
#
# COMPACT_ATOMS: atom_id res chain seq x y z
N SER A 1 -2.18 1.19 -28.50
CA SER A 1 -1.55 -0.13 -28.40
C SER A 1 -0.13 -0.15 -28.96
N ALA A 2 0.82 0.60 -28.39
CA ALA A 2 2.20 0.64 -28.88
C ALA A 2 3.25 0.75 -27.75
N HIS A 3 3.05 0.10 -26.59
CA HIS A 3 4.01 0.18 -25.47
C HIS A 3 4.48 -1.18 -24.95
N SER A 4 4.21 -2.27 -25.67
CA SER A 4 4.52 -3.64 -25.21
C SER A 4 6.02 -4.00 -25.20
N GLY A 5 6.88 -3.19 -25.83
CA GLY A 5 8.30 -3.51 -26.01
C GLY A 5 9.24 -3.01 -24.90
N THR A 6 8.79 -2.11 -24.01
CA THR A 6 9.65 -1.36 -23.08
C THR A 6 9.46 -1.73 -21.60
N VAL A 7 8.42 -2.48 -21.26
CA VAL A 7 8.08 -2.86 -19.89
C VAL A 7 8.46 -4.32 -19.65
N ARG A 8 9.16 -4.59 -18.53
CA ARG A 8 9.49 -5.94 -18.06
C ARG A 8 8.36 -6.53 -17.21
N ALA A 9 7.77 -5.71 -16.34
CA ALA A 9 6.65 -6.11 -15.51
C ALA A 9 5.76 -4.90 -15.16
N HIS A 10 4.45 -5.13 -15.17
CA HIS A 10 3.45 -4.21 -14.64
C HIS A 10 2.47 -5.04 -13.83
N LEU A 11 2.51 -4.88 -12.53
CA LEU A 11 1.77 -5.70 -11.57
C LEU A 11 0.85 -4.83 -10.73
N ASN A 12 -0.41 -5.24 -10.64
CA ASN A 12 -1.41 -4.67 -9.74
C ASN A 12 -1.87 -5.75 -8.77
N GLY A 13 -2.10 -5.38 -7.51
CA GLY A 13 -2.60 -6.34 -6.54
C GLY A 13 -2.89 -5.74 -5.17
N VAL A 14 -3.44 -6.60 -4.33
CA VAL A 14 -3.71 -6.36 -2.91
C VAL A 14 -2.74 -7.23 -2.11
N PRO A 15 -1.56 -6.72 -1.75
CA PRO A 15 -0.55 -7.50 -1.05
C PRO A 15 -0.87 -7.73 0.43
N ALA A 16 -1.68 -6.88 1.06
CA ALA A 16 -1.99 -7.01 2.47
C ALA A 16 -3.38 -6.49 2.84
N LEU A 17 -3.95 -7.16 3.83
CA LEU A 17 -5.20 -6.79 4.52
C LEU A 17 -4.91 -6.72 6.02
N CYS A 18 -5.59 -5.82 6.72
CA CYS A 18 -5.45 -5.67 8.17
C CYS A 18 -6.79 -5.32 8.80
N ALA A 19 -7.35 -6.22 9.61
CA ALA A 19 -8.56 -5.95 10.38
C ALA A 19 -8.26 -5.03 11.57
N LEU A 20 -9.13 -4.07 11.82
CA LEU A 20 -9.05 -3.18 12.97
C LEU A 20 -10.07 -3.60 14.05
N SER A 21 -9.83 -3.15 15.29
CA SER A 21 -10.68 -3.48 16.44
C SER A 21 -12.09 -2.91 16.36
N ASP A 22 -12.33 -1.94 15.50
CA ASP A 22 -13.67 -1.37 15.24
C ASP A 22 -14.48 -2.12 14.17
N GLY A 23 -13.97 -3.27 13.71
CA GLY A 23 -14.58 -4.09 12.67
C GLY A 23 -14.32 -3.61 11.24
N SER A 24 -13.59 -2.51 11.04
CA SER A 24 -13.19 -2.07 9.71
C SER A 24 -11.99 -2.86 9.18
N LEU A 25 -11.82 -2.89 7.86
CA LEU A 25 -10.72 -3.55 7.17
C LEU A 25 -9.86 -2.52 6.44
N LEU A 26 -8.58 -2.59 6.63
CA LEU A 26 -7.60 -1.86 5.82
C LEU A 26 -7.16 -2.72 4.64
N VAL A 27 -7.11 -2.10 3.48
CA VAL A 27 -6.72 -2.73 2.21
C VAL A 27 -5.53 -1.99 1.65
N LEU A 28 -4.40 -2.67 1.56
CA LEU A 28 -3.21 -2.14 0.89
C LEU A 28 -3.25 -2.56 -0.57
N GLU A 29 -3.30 -1.60 -1.46
CA GLU A 29 -3.18 -1.84 -2.90
C GLU A 29 -1.85 -1.32 -3.41
N ARG A 30 -1.27 -2.03 -4.34
CA ARG A 30 -0.04 -1.58 -5.00
C ARG A 30 -0.13 -1.73 -6.50
N GLU A 31 0.60 -0.87 -7.17
CA GLU A 31 0.88 -0.92 -8.59
C GLU A 31 2.38 -0.79 -8.78
N LEU A 32 3.02 -1.81 -9.36
CA LEU A 32 4.46 -1.88 -9.58
C LEU A 32 4.75 -1.88 -11.08
N LEU A 33 5.57 -0.94 -11.53
CA LEU A 33 6.05 -0.89 -12.90
C LEU A 33 7.57 -1.04 -12.94
N ILE A 34 8.04 -2.00 -13.72
CA ILE A 34 9.46 -2.27 -13.93
C ILE A 34 9.75 -2.20 -15.42
N PRO A 35 10.42 -1.15 -15.90
CA PRO A 35 10.94 -1.07 -17.26
C PRO A 35 12.03 -2.10 -17.52
N ARG A 36 12.31 -2.44 -18.78
CA ARG A 36 13.37 -3.40 -19.14
C ARG A 36 14.75 -3.02 -18.60
N ARG A 37 15.07 -1.73 -18.52
CA ARG A 37 16.34 -1.22 -18.02
C ARG A 37 16.34 -0.93 -16.52
N TYR A 38 15.29 -1.27 -15.80
CA TYR A 38 15.07 -1.02 -14.36
C TYR A 38 15.02 0.46 -13.94
N LEU A 39 15.76 1.36 -14.59
CA LEU A 39 15.69 2.79 -14.33
C LEU A 39 14.29 3.31 -14.63
N GLY A 40 13.74 4.09 -13.70
CA GLY A 40 12.37 4.57 -13.78
C GLY A 40 11.33 3.59 -13.23
N SER A 41 11.75 2.47 -12.62
CA SER A 41 10.84 1.62 -11.84
C SER A 41 10.18 2.42 -10.73
N TRP A 42 8.90 2.14 -10.50
CA TRP A 42 8.15 2.77 -9.43
C TRP A 42 7.14 1.79 -8.84
N CYS A 43 6.83 2.00 -7.57
CA CYS A 43 5.77 1.32 -6.86
C CYS A 43 4.84 2.37 -6.26
N ALA A 44 3.61 2.43 -6.74
CA ALA A 44 2.55 3.24 -6.16
C ALA A 44 1.76 2.38 -5.17
N VAL A 45 1.57 2.92 -3.97
CA VAL A 45 0.85 2.26 -2.89
C VAL A 45 -0.33 3.12 -2.47
N ARG A 46 -1.47 2.49 -2.27
CA ARG A 46 -2.71 3.11 -1.80
C ARG A 46 -3.21 2.32 -0.59
N LEU A 47 -3.52 3.01 0.47
CA LEU A 47 -4.15 2.44 1.65
C LEU A 47 -5.61 2.88 1.70
N PHE A 48 -6.50 1.92 1.71
CA PHE A 48 -7.95 2.13 1.80
C PHE A 48 -8.49 1.59 3.12
N ARG A 49 -9.62 2.14 3.55
CA ARG A 49 -10.45 1.61 4.63
C ARG A 49 -11.80 1.18 4.06
N VAL A 50 -12.24 0.02 4.47
CA VAL A 50 -13.60 -0.48 4.27
C VAL A 50 -14.28 -0.46 5.63
N SER A 51 -15.41 0.20 5.76
CA SER A 51 -16.15 0.25 7.02
C SER A 51 -16.76 -1.12 7.36
N ALA A 52 -17.02 -1.37 8.65
CA ALA A 52 -17.73 -2.58 9.08
C ALA A 52 -19.09 -2.71 8.39
N GLN A 53 -19.77 -1.60 8.14
CA GLN A 53 -21.03 -1.55 7.42
C GLN A 53 -20.90 -2.00 5.96
N ASP A 54 -19.88 -1.49 5.25
CA ASP A 54 -19.64 -1.87 3.84
C ASP A 54 -19.20 -3.34 3.72
N LEU A 55 -18.47 -3.87 4.72
CA LEU A 55 -18.13 -5.29 4.79
C LEU A 55 -19.38 -6.16 4.96
N ALA A 56 -20.24 -5.83 5.92
CA ALA A 56 -21.50 -6.57 6.15
C ALA A 56 -22.41 -6.52 4.92
N ALA A 57 -22.48 -5.37 4.23
CA ALA A 57 -23.23 -5.25 2.98
C ALA A 57 -22.67 -6.12 1.86
N ALA A 58 -21.34 -6.26 1.80
CA ALA A 58 -20.65 -7.09 0.80
C ALA A 58 -20.89 -8.59 1.03
N GLU A 59 -21.03 -9.04 2.27
CA GLU A 59 -21.36 -10.43 2.59
C GLU A 59 -22.73 -10.86 2.03
N THR A 60 -23.66 -9.91 1.95
CA THR A 60 -25.03 -10.16 1.45
C THR A 60 -25.16 -9.99 -0.07
N SER A 61 -24.17 -9.37 -0.73
CA SER A 61 -24.22 -9.07 -2.16
C SER A 61 -22.87 -9.38 -2.85
N THR A 62 -22.76 -10.58 -3.39
CA THR A 62 -21.54 -11.08 -4.06
C THR A 62 -21.22 -10.39 -5.39
N ARG A 63 -22.07 -9.50 -5.90
CA ARG A 63 -21.94 -8.86 -7.22
C ARG A 63 -21.58 -7.37 -7.18
N SER A 64 -21.67 -6.72 -6.04
CA SER A 64 -21.38 -5.29 -5.93
C SER A 64 -19.94 -5.05 -5.44
N PRO A 65 -19.18 -4.15 -6.07
CA PRO A 65 -17.87 -3.77 -5.56
C PRO A 65 -18.00 -3.20 -4.15
N VAL A 66 -17.10 -3.61 -3.27
CA VAL A 66 -17.05 -3.10 -1.89
C VAL A 66 -16.64 -1.62 -1.91
N ARG A 67 -17.41 -0.77 -1.22
CA ARG A 67 -17.07 0.65 -1.08
C ARG A 67 -15.84 0.79 -0.19
N LYS A 68 -14.84 1.52 -0.66
CA LYS A 68 -13.60 1.77 0.06
C LYS A 68 -13.23 3.25 0.06
N GLN A 69 -12.74 3.75 1.18
CA GLN A 69 -12.27 5.12 1.35
C GLN A 69 -10.75 5.17 1.27
N LEU A 70 -10.19 6.03 0.42
CA LEU A 70 -8.75 6.24 0.36
C LEU A 70 -8.28 7.00 1.60
N LEU A 71 -7.35 6.43 2.37
CA LEU A 71 -6.74 7.07 3.54
C LEU A 71 -5.45 7.81 3.17
N THR A 72 -4.59 7.15 2.41
CA THR A 72 -3.32 7.73 1.99
C THR A 72 -2.75 7.02 0.76
N ARG A 73 -1.85 7.69 0.07
CA ARG A 73 -1.12 7.15 -1.07
C ARG A 73 0.32 7.67 -1.09
N TRP A 74 1.24 6.86 -1.60
CA TRP A 74 2.61 7.28 -1.83
C TRP A 74 3.22 6.50 -2.99
N ILE A 75 4.34 7.02 -3.51
CA ILE A 75 5.06 6.40 -4.61
C ILE A 75 6.53 6.29 -4.20
N THR A 76 7.09 5.12 -4.36
CA THR A 76 8.53 4.87 -4.28
C THR A 76 9.10 4.68 -5.67
N ARG A 77 10.32 5.14 -5.91
CA ARG A 77 10.92 5.16 -7.25
C ARG A 77 12.39 4.77 -7.21
N LEU A 78 12.78 4.03 -8.22
CA LEU A 78 14.18 3.78 -8.48
C LEU A 78 14.74 4.93 -9.34
N ARG A 79 15.66 5.71 -8.76
CA ARG A 79 16.38 6.80 -9.44
C ARG A 79 17.88 6.52 -9.45
N CYS A 80 18.62 7.17 -10.36
CA CYS A 80 20.08 7.15 -10.30
C CYS A 80 20.56 7.61 -8.92
N PHE A 81 21.40 6.82 -8.28
CA PHE A 81 21.97 7.07 -6.95
C PHE A 81 20.98 7.12 -5.77
N ARG A 82 19.69 6.83 -5.99
CA ARG A 82 18.69 6.69 -4.95
C ARG A 82 17.91 5.40 -5.13
N PHE A 83 18.03 4.50 -4.16
CA PHE A 83 17.40 3.16 -4.17
C PHE A 83 16.19 3.16 -3.24
N ASP A 84 15.25 4.06 -3.49
CA ASP A 84 14.06 4.22 -2.66
C ASP A 84 12.88 3.36 -3.13
N LEU A 85 13.09 2.45 -4.09
CA LEU A 85 12.06 1.53 -4.53
C LEU A 85 11.77 0.52 -3.42
N ALA A 86 10.54 0.52 -2.93
CA ALA A 86 10.07 -0.39 -1.90
C ALA A 86 8.76 -1.05 -2.35
N ASN A 87 8.76 -2.37 -2.31
CA ASN A 87 7.61 -3.20 -2.63
C ASN A 87 6.92 -3.58 -1.32
N TYR A 88 5.92 -2.80 -0.90
CA TYR A 88 5.21 -3.05 0.36
C TYR A 88 4.29 -4.25 0.25
N GLU A 89 4.45 -5.20 1.17
CA GLU A 89 3.75 -6.49 1.15
C GLU A 89 3.13 -6.87 2.50
N GLY A 90 3.52 -6.19 3.57
CA GLY A 90 3.00 -6.43 4.91
C GLY A 90 2.35 -5.19 5.51
N LEU A 91 1.24 -5.40 6.24
CA LEU A 91 0.52 -4.38 6.97
C LEU A 91 0.02 -4.96 8.30
N CYS A 92 0.33 -4.30 9.41
CA CYS A 92 -0.20 -4.66 10.70
C CYS A 92 -0.46 -3.44 11.58
N PRO A 93 -1.35 -3.55 12.61
CA PRO A 93 -1.52 -2.51 13.59
C PRO A 93 -0.23 -2.34 14.40
N GLY A 94 0.18 -1.10 14.60
CA GLY A 94 1.23 -0.73 15.53
C GLY A 94 0.66 -0.28 16.88
N ARG A 95 1.51 0.32 17.70
CA ARG A 95 1.11 0.87 19.00
C ARG A 95 0.17 2.07 18.80
N ARG A 96 -0.83 2.24 19.67
CA ARG A 96 -1.58 3.50 19.76
C ARG A 96 -0.71 4.60 20.33
N LEU A 97 -0.84 5.80 19.80
CA LEU A 97 -0.20 7.00 20.33
C LEU A 97 -0.90 7.45 21.62
N HIS A 98 -0.26 8.35 22.36
CA HIS A 98 -0.82 8.91 23.60
C HIS A 98 -2.14 9.67 23.38
N ASP A 99 -2.34 10.22 22.18
CA ASP A 99 -3.57 10.90 21.75
C ASP A 99 -4.66 9.94 21.25
N GLY A 100 -4.44 8.63 21.37
CA GLY A 100 -5.38 7.57 20.99
C GLY A 100 -5.34 7.19 19.50
N ARG A 101 -4.60 7.90 18.64
CA ARG A 101 -4.49 7.55 17.22
C ARG A 101 -3.81 6.21 17.03
N GLN A 102 -4.34 5.42 16.11
CA GLN A 102 -3.78 4.13 15.74
C GLN A 102 -2.60 4.32 14.79
N THR A 103 -1.48 3.66 15.06
CA THR A 103 -0.40 3.54 14.08
C THR A 103 -0.52 2.24 13.31
N LEU A 104 0.01 2.24 12.10
CA LEU A 104 0.17 1.07 11.25
C LEU A 104 1.63 0.90 10.90
N LEU A 105 2.08 -0.32 10.86
CA LEU A 105 3.40 -0.70 10.37
C LEU A 105 3.24 -1.33 8.98
N CYS A 106 3.90 -0.75 8.00
CA CYS A 106 3.90 -1.25 6.64
C CYS A 106 5.32 -1.63 6.26
N VAL A 107 5.54 -2.89 5.90
CA VAL A 107 6.86 -3.43 5.57
C VAL A 107 6.96 -3.77 4.10
N SER A 108 8.13 -3.53 3.54
CA SER A 108 8.48 -3.98 2.20
C SER A 108 9.40 -5.19 2.26
N ASP A 109 9.30 -6.05 1.26
CA ASP A 109 10.21 -7.15 1.04
C ASP A 109 11.23 -6.78 -0.04
N ALA A 110 12.52 -6.91 0.30
CA ALA A 110 13.64 -6.74 -0.62
C ALA A 110 13.79 -7.92 -1.60
N GLN A 111 12.91 -8.93 -1.54
CA GLN A 111 12.93 -10.14 -2.39
C GLN A 111 14.30 -10.82 -2.43
N GLY A 112 14.92 -10.99 -1.26
CA GLY A 112 16.25 -11.60 -1.15
C GLY A 112 17.38 -10.79 -1.79
N GLY A 113 17.16 -9.46 -1.99
CA GLY A 113 18.11 -8.61 -2.70
C GLY A 113 18.08 -8.80 -4.21
N ALA A 114 16.92 -9.24 -4.74
CA ALA A 114 16.71 -9.37 -6.19
C ALA A 114 17.05 -8.06 -6.87
N GLY A 115 17.97 -8.14 -7.83
CA GLY A 115 18.53 -7.00 -8.53
C GLY A 115 20.02 -7.16 -8.75
N ARG A 116 20.57 -6.35 -9.63
CA ARG A 116 22.02 -6.28 -9.81
C ARG A 116 22.63 -5.50 -8.65
N TRP A 117 23.93 -5.70 -8.36
CA TRP A 117 24.65 -5.11 -7.23
C TRP A 117 24.43 -3.58 -7.05
N PHE A 118 24.09 -2.85 -8.10
CA PHE A 118 23.80 -1.41 -8.10
C PHE A 118 22.29 -1.05 -8.04
N LEU A 119 21.41 -2.06 -7.95
CA LEU A 119 19.93 -1.90 -7.95
C LEU A 119 19.27 -2.77 -6.86
N ARG A 120 19.85 -2.78 -5.67
CA ARG A 120 19.31 -3.54 -4.54
C ARG A 120 18.06 -2.87 -4.00
N MET A 121 16.95 -3.61 -3.95
CA MET A 121 15.83 -3.27 -3.10
C MET A 121 16.24 -3.43 -1.63
N ARG A 122 15.73 -2.60 -0.77
CA ARG A 122 15.95 -2.65 0.67
C ARG A 122 14.65 -2.94 1.38
N ASP A 123 14.76 -3.69 2.48
CA ASP A 123 13.65 -3.78 3.42
C ASP A 123 13.43 -2.41 4.05
N THR A 124 12.21 -1.96 4.03
CA THR A 124 11.82 -0.68 4.61
C THR A 124 10.61 -0.88 5.49
N LEU A 125 10.62 -0.19 6.62
CA LEU A 125 9.50 -0.06 7.52
C LEU A 125 8.94 1.36 7.40
N ARG A 126 7.65 1.47 7.12
CA ARG A 126 6.92 2.73 7.14
C ARG A 126 5.91 2.70 8.27
N VAL A 127 5.95 3.72 9.11
CA VAL A 127 4.92 3.97 10.12
C VAL A 127 3.90 4.95 9.55
N ILE A 128 2.64 4.60 9.61
CA ILE A 128 1.51 5.44 9.18
C ILE A 128 0.67 5.72 10.42
N VAL A 129 0.33 6.98 10.66
CA VAL A 129 -0.59 7.37 11.73
C VAL A 129 -1.96 7.58 11.09
N LEU A 130 -2.96 6.82 11.55
CA LEU A 130 -4.32 7.01 11.08
C LEU A 130 -4.90 8.30 11.66
N PRO A 131 -5.73 9.05 10.90
CA PRO A 131 -6.45 10.19 11.44
C PRO A 131 -7.33 9.74 12.61
N SER A 132 -7.57 10.65 13.54
CA SER A 132 -8.55 10.41 14.60
C SER A 132 -9.98 10.47 14.05
N ALA A 133 -10.93 9.86 14.77
CA ALA A 133 -12.34 9.94 14.38
C ALA A 133 -12.84 11.40 14.33
N ALA A 134 -12.22 12.31 15.07
CA ALA A 134 -12.53 13.75 15.05
C ALA A 134 -12.03 14.42 13.75
N ASP A 135 -10.88 13.99 13.22
CA ASP A 135 -10.32 14.50 11.97
C ASP A 135 -11.15 14.08 10.76
N GLU A 136 -11.76 12.88 10.82
CA GLU A 136 -12.63 12.36 9.74
C GLU A 136 -13.98 13.08 9.66
N ALA A 137 -14.46 13.65 10.76
CA ALA A 137 -15.73 14.40 10.80
C ALA A 137 -15.62 15.83 10.24
N GLY A 138 -14.39 16.37 10.14
CA GLY A 138 -14.13 17.74 9.66
C GLY A 138 -13.93 17.88 8.15
N VAL A 139 -13.91 16.79 7.40
CA VAL A 139 -13.68 16.73 5.94
C VAL A 139 -14.98 16.36 5.20
N ARG A 140 -16.07 17.01 5.52
CA ARG A 140 -17.32 16.91 4.74
C ARG A 140 -17.64 18.25 4.09
#